data_90e9a00d2890c71a6ffe27d682217329
#
_entry.id   90e9a00d2890c71a6ffe27d682217329
#
_cell.length_a   1.000
_cell.length_b   1.000
_cell.length_c   1.000
_cell.angle_alpha   90.00
_cell.angle_beta   90.00
_cell.angle_gamma   90.00
#
_symmetry.space_group_name_H-M   'P 1'
#
loop_
_entity.id
_entity.type
_entity.pdbx_description
1 polymer ?
#
loop_
_entity_poly.entity_id
_entity_poly.type
_entity_poly.pdbx_seq_one_letter_code
_entity_poly.pdbx_strand_id
1 'polypeptide(L)'
;MLSPFAIPPHPEAQAAAREVMERVHTYMDAHPESELHRQGKMFGVLVVDSRKTKDKRREYLAAFSAQLDGSYFHEGFVPPIYEMTAPPIGKDRADSQRLQRLLFAQYQLINGHGETKNLLDIFADEKPILTEEEFFGKSRKSSDNRPRTFLPPSGAGECCAPKLMQYAFAHDLKPVALAEFWVGAPSQREVRREGVFYPPCTGRCVPILRYMLTGIDLTQTPQEKAVEALCQQIETLYEDAYLMVVNKPSGLLSVPGKNEELSVETYLQAKAAHRLDQDTCGLLVLAKTPEVYKALQTYFQRRDVLKRYEAVIRPDERMNELPNEGMIDLPLIPNPYDRPRQMVDKEHGKPALTRYVIREWYADGTMRVDFYPLTGRTHQLRVHAAHPDGLNAPIVGDRLYGKEGVRLMLHAAEISFIHPITHEQMHFCCNLFAHMKNF
;
A
#
# COMPACT_ATOMS: atom_id res chain seq x y z
N MET A 1 -7.94 11.72 -18.06
CA MET A 1 -7.55 10.29 -17.97
C MET A 1 -8.06 9.73 -16.66
N LEU A 2 -8.55 8.48 -16.65
CA LEU A 2 -8.86 7.79 -15.40
C LEU A 2 -7.56 7.35 -14.72
N SER A 3 -7.56 7.30 -13.36
CA SER A 3 -6.37 6.94 -12.60
C SER A 3 -5.78 5.61 -13.10
N PRO A 4 -4.49 5.56 -13.44
CA PRO A 4 -3.82 4.32 -13.87
C PRO A 4 -3.64 3.31 -12.72
N PHE A 5 -3.90 3.73 -11.48
CA PHE A 5 -3.77 2.89 -10.27
C PHE A 5 -5.09 2.22 -9.86
N ALA A 6 -6.21 2.53 -10.55
CA ALA A 6 -7.51 1.99 -10.22
C ALA A 6 -7.60 0.46 -10.44
N ILE A 7 -8.11 -0.26 -9.45
CA ILE A 7 -8.42 -1.70 -9.53
C ILE A 7 -9.86 -1.92 -9.04
N PRO A 8 -10.75 -2.46 -9.87
CA PRO A 8 -10.54 -2.88 -11.26
C PRO A 8 -10.31 -1.67 -12.20
N PRO A 9 -9.58 -1.88 -13.31
CA PRO A 9 -9.41 -0.84 -14.33
C PRO A 9 -10.74 -0.45 -14.99
N HIS A 10 -10.74 0.66 -15.74
CA HIS A 10 -11.91 1.10 -16.49
C HIS A 10 -12.39 0.00 -17.47
N PRO A 11 -13.71 -0.17 -17.70
CA PRO A 11 -14.26 -1.23 -18.56
C PRO A 11 -13.70 -1.24 -19.99
N GLU A 12 -13.39 -0.09 -20.58
CA GLU A 12 -12.75 -0.02 -21.90
C GLU A 12 -11.31 -0.59 -21.88
N ALA A 13 -10.53 -0.29 -20.83
CA ALA A 13 -9.20 -0.87 -20.68
C ALA A 13 -9.27 -2.38 -20.39
N GLN A 14 -10.30 -2.85 -19.67
CA GLN A 14 -10.53 -4.27 -19.48
C GLN A 14 -10.93 -4.97 -20.79
N ALA A 15 -11.71 -4.33 -21.66
CA ALA A 15 -12.06 -4.89 -22.97
C ALA A 15 -10.83 -5.00 -23.86
N ALA A 16 -10.01 -3.94 -23.97
CA ALA A 16 -8.75 -3.96 -24.71
C ALA A 16 -7.78 -5.02 -24.15
N ALA A 17 -7.73 -5.19 -22.83
CA ALA A 17 -6.91 -6.21 -22.19
C ALA A 17 -7.32 -7.64 -22.59
N ARG A 18 -8.62 -7.92 -22.69
CA ARG A 18 -9.11 -9.22 -23.16
C ARG A 18 -8.68 -9.53 -24.59
N GLU A 19 -8.77 -8.55 -25.50
CA GLU A 19 -8.31 -8.72 -26.89
C GLU A 19 -6.81 -9.01 -26.95
N VAL A 20 -6.00 -8.32 -26.12
CA VAL A 20 -4.55 -8.58 -26.05
C VAL A 20 -4.26 -9.95 -25.43
N MET A 21 -4.98 -10.38 -24.40
CA MET A 21 -4.85 -11.72 -23.84
C MET A 21 -5.12 -12.82 -24.88
N GLU A 22 -6.21 -12.72 -25.64
CA GLU A 22 -6.54 -13.65 -26.71
C GLU A 22 -5.43 -13.71 -27.79
N ARG A 23 -4.91 -12.55 -28.17
CA ARG A 23 -3.77 -12.47 -29.11
C ARG A 23 -2.50 -13.12 -28.55
N VAL A 24 -2.19 -12.91 -27.27
CA VAL A 24 -1.02 -13.52 -26.63
C VAL A 24 -1.21 -15.04 -26.48
N HIS A 25 -2.42 -15.53 -26.17
CA HIS A 25 -2.71 -16.97 -26.17
C HIS A 25 -2.52 -17.58 -27.55
N THR A 26 -3.02 -16.95 -28.60
CA THR A 26 -2.79 -17.40 -29.98
C THR A 26 -1.28 -17.48 -30.32
N TYR A 27 -0.50 -16.50 -29.84
CA TYR A 27 0.94 -16.52 -29.98
C TYR A 27 1.56 -17.69 -29.20
N MET A 28 1.15 -17.93 -27.95
CA MET A 28 1.64 -19.06 -27.14
C MET A 28 1.33 -20.40 -27.77
N ASP A 29 0.14 -20.57 -28.32
CA ASP A 29 -0.27 -21.80 -29.02
C ASP A 29 0.59 -22.08 -30.28
N ALA A 30 0.99 -21.00 -30.98
CA ALA A 30 1.87 -21.09 -32.14
C ALA A 30 3.37 -21.26 -31.76
N HIS A 31 3.77 -20.97 -30.53
CA HIS A 31 5.15 -20.99 -30.03
C HIS A 31 5.26 -21.78 -28.72
N PRO A 32 5.29 -23.14 -28.80
CA PRO A 32 5.39 -23.97 -27.59
C PRO A 32 6.69 -23.76 -26.79
N GLU A 33 7.74 -23.20 -27.42
CA GLU A 33 9.02 -22.84 -26.80
C GLU A 33 8.98 -21.54 -25.99
N SER A 34 7.92 -20.72 -26.13
CA SER A 34 7.82 -19.41 -25.47
C SER A 34 8.03 -19.50 -23.96
N GLU A 35 8.76 -18.52 -23.42
CA GLU A 35 8.99 -18.37 -21.98
C GLU A 35 7.68 -18.24 -21.19
N LEU A 36 6.59 -17.77 -21.80
CA LEU A 36 5.29 -17.57 -21.15
C LEU A 36 4.70 -18.86 -20.55
N HIS A 37 5.03 -20.03 -21.13
CA HIS A 37 4.61 -21.34 -20.60
C HIS A 37 5.29 -21.69 -19.27
N ARG A 38 6.46 -21.12 -19.00
CA ARG A 38 7.27 -21.41 -17.79
C ARG A 38 7.33 -20.23 -16.84
N GLN A 39 7.30 -19.03 -17.38
CA GLN A 39 7.40 -17.77 -16.63
C GLN A 39 6.48 -16.74 -17.28
N GLY A 40 5.28 -16.55 -16.72
CA GLY A 40 4.35 -15.54 -17.21
C GLY A 40 4.92 -14.13 -17.11
N LYS A 41 4.24 -13.18 -17.74
CA LYS A 41 4.72 -11.82 -17.90
C LYS A 41 3.61 -10.79 -17.70
N MET A 42 3.99 -9.57 -17.31
CA MET A 42 3.08 -8.44 -17.26
C MET A 42 2.89 -7.87 -18.66
N PHE A 43 1.64 -7.73 -19.06
CA PHE A 43 1.18 -7.00 -20.23
C PHE A 43 0.41 -5.78 -19.79
N GLY A 44 0.29 -4.79 -20.67
CA GLY A 44 -0.49 -3.60 -20.41
C GLY A 44 -1.16 -3.08 -21.66
N VAL A 45 -2.26 -2.36 -21.46
CA VAL A 45 -2.99 -1.64 -22.51
C VAL A 45 -3.26 -0.22 -22.09
N LEU A 46 -3.23 0.71 -23.04
CA LEU A 46 -3.61 2.10 -22.86
C LEU A 46 -4.64 2.46 -23.92
N VAL A 47 -5.86 2.75 -23.48
CA VAL A 47 -6.89 3.34 -24.34
C VAL A 47 -6.54 4.79 -24.60
N VAL A 48 -6.58 5.21 -25.84
CA VAL A 48 -6.19 6.55 -26.30
C VAL A 48 -7.24 7.16 -27.21
N ASP A 49 -7.38 8.50 -27.15
CA ASP A 49 -8.10 9.27 -28.14
C ASP A 49 -7.08 9.84 -29.15
N SER A 50 -7.30 9.62 -30.45
CA SER A 50 -6.47 10.26 -31.48
C SER A 50 -6.88 11.74 -31.62
N ARG A 51 -5.90 12.66 -31.45
CA ARG A 51 -6.12 14.08 -31.65
C ARG A 51 -6.24 14.48 -33.13
N LYS A 52 -5.79 13.60 -34.04
CA LYS A 52 -5.66 13.89 -35.48
C LYS A 52 -6.89 13.53 -36.32
N THR A 53 -7.78 12.70 -35.82
CA THR A 53 -8.96 12.25 -36.56
C THR A 53 -10.22 12.97 -36.10
N LYS A 54 -11.04 13.47 -37.06
CA LYS A 54 -12.37 14.04 -36.77
C LYS A 54 -13.35 13.02 -36.21
N ASP A 55 -13.14 11.74 -36.52
CA ASP A 55 -13.80 10.60 -35.89
C ASP A 55 -13.10 10.30 -34.56
N LYS A 56 -13.75 10.61 -33.46
CA LYS A 56 -13.30 10.30 -32.08
C LYS A 56 -13.29 8.79 -31.80
N ARG A 57 -12.69 8.00 -32.69
CA ARG A 57 -12.58 6.56 -32.51
C ARG A 57 -11.49 6.30 -31.48
N ARG A 58 -11.84 5.66 -30.37
CA ARG A 58 -10.90 5.20 -29.37
C ARG A 58 -10.14 4.00 -29.91
N GLU A 59 -8.85 4.03 -29.74
CA GLU A 59 -7.91 2.98 -30.07
C GLU A 59 -7.20 2.54 -28.79
N TYR A 60 -6.50 1.43 -28.83
CA TYR A 60 -5.66 1.03 -27.71
C TYR A 60 -4.23 0.72 -28.18
N LEU A 61 -3.28 1.02 -27.32
CA LEU A 61 -1.87 0.62 -27.41
C LEU A 61 -1.67 -0.58 -26.49
N ALA A 62 -0.76 -1.48 -26.86
CA ALA A 62 -0.38 -2.62 -26.05
C ALA A 62 1.14 -2.63 -25.77
N ALA A 63 1.55 -3.13 -24.60
CA ALA A 63 2.93 -3.31 -24.20
C ALA A 63 3.11 -4.60 -23.40
N PHE A 64 4.35 -5.09 -23.34
CA PHE A 64 4.80 -6.11 -22.39
C PHE A 64 6.00 -5.60 -21.60
N SER A 65 6.21 -6.14 -20.40
CA SER A 65 7.33 -5.73 -19.54
C SER A 65 8.66 -6.34 -20.01
N ALA A 66 9.72 -5.53 -20.03
CA ALA A 66 11.07 -5.92 -20.46
C ALA A 66 11.10 -6.62 -21.84
N GLN A 67 11.69 -7.80 -21.95
CA GLN A 67 11.75 -8.62 -23.17
C GLN A 67 10.67 -9.71 -23.15
N LEU A 68 10.21 -10.13 -24.32
CA LEU A 68 9.38 -11.30 -24.53
C LEU A 68 10.14 -12.24 -25.49
N ASP A 69 10.38 -13.46 -25.06
CA ASP A 69 11.17 -14.46 -25.81
C ASP A 69 12.50 -13.91 -26.35
N GLY A 70 13.20 -13.12 -25.48
CA GLY A 70 14.49 -12.52 -25.79
C GLY A 70 14.45 -11.26 -26.67
N SER A 71 13.27 -10.82 -27.11
CA SER A 71 13.10 -9.62 -27.94
C SER A 71 12.42 -8.48 -27.20
N TYR A 72 12.83 -7.24 -27.47
CA TYR A 72 12.14 -6.02 -27.05
C TYR A 72 11.02 -5.60 -28.03
N PHE A 73 10.98 -6.21 -29.22
CA PHE A 73 10.07 -5.85 -30.30
C PHE A 73 9.21 -7.04 -30.69
N HIS A 74 7.91 -6.85 -30.65
CA HIS A 74 6.92 -7.76 -31.18
C HIS A 74 5.84 -6.96 -31.90
N GLU A 75 5.34 -7.48 -33.01
CA GLU A 75 4.29 -6.85 -33.80
C GLU A 75 3.03 -6.59 -32.94
N GLY A 76 2.45 -5.40 -33.08
CA GLY A 76 1.27 -4.97 -32.34
C GLY A 76 1.54 -4.54 -30.90
N PHE A 77 2.79 -4.40 -30.49
CA PHE A 77 3.19 -3.81 -29.21
C PHE A 77 4.05 -2.56 -29.40
N VAL A 78 3.92 -1.60 -28.49
CA VAL A 78 4.77 -0.40 -28.52
C VAL A 78 6.23 -0.76 -28.29
N PRO A 79 7.18 -0.04 -28.90
CA PRO A 79 8.60 -0.26 -28.72
C PRO A 79 9.07 0.10 -27.30
N PRO A 80 10.27 -0.34 -26.89
CA PRO A 80 10.89 0.12 -25.65
C PRO A 80 11.14 1.64 -25.68
N ILE A 81 11.23 2.27 -24.51
CA ILE A 81 11.52 3.71 -24.40
C ILE A 81 12.92 4.04 -24.97
N TYR A 82 13.84 3.12 -24.76
CA TYR A 82 15.21 3.23 -25.26
C TYR A 82 15.62 1.91 -25.93
N GLU A 83 16.12 1.97 -27.16
CA GLU A 83 16.61 0.80 -27.87
C GLU A 83 17.97 0.37 -27.33
N MET A 84 17.96 -0.71 -26.55
CA MET A 84 19.20 -1.36 -26.12
C MET A 84 19.66 -2.38 -27.14
N THR A 85 20.84 -2.18 -27.71
CA THR A 85 21.48 -3.17 -28.57
C THR A 85 22.07 -4.35 -27.80
N ALA A 86 22.48 -4.11 -26.55
CA ALA A 86 22.87 -5.14 -25.57
C ALA A 86 22.83 -4.57 -24.15
N PRO A 87 22.46 -5.34 -23.11
CA PRO A 87 22.56 -4.87 -21.74
C PRO A 87 24.04 -4.67 -21.38
N PRO A 88 24.40 -3.51 -20.77
CA PRO A 88 25.78 -3.29 -20.36
C PRO A 88 26.16 -4.25 -19.24
N ILE A 89 27.14 -5.10 -19.49
CA ILE A 89 27.71 -6.02 -18.50
C ILE A 89 28.98 -5.38 -17.94
N GLY A 90 28.92 -4.96 -16.66
CA GLY A 90 30.10 -4.43 -15.97
C GLY A 90 31.04 -5.52 -15.51
N LYS A 91 32.34 -5.20 -15.47
CA LYS A 91 33.40 -6.10 -14.99
C LYS A 91 33.30 -6.37 -13.49
N ASP A 92 32.77 -5.41 -12.75
CA ASP A 92 32.50 -5.47 -11.31
C ASP A 92 31.25 -4.66 -10.93
N ARG A 93 30.94 -4.59 -9.64
CA ARG A 93 29.76 -3.86 -9.12
C ARG A 93 29.81 -2.35 -9.40
N ALA A 94 31.00 -1.74 -9.32
CA ALA A 94 31.15 -0.30 -9.53
C ALA A 94 30.99 0.06 -11.01
N ASP A 95 31.57 -0.76 -11.89
CA ASP A 95 31.43 -0.61 -13.34
C ASP A 95 29.99 -0.86 -13.79
N SER A 96 29.32 -1.88 -13.25
CA SER A 96 27.89 -2.15 -13.49
C SER A 96 27.01 -0.96 -13.08
N GLN A 97 27.26 -0.33 -11.92
CA GLN A 97 26.53 0.84 -11.47
C GLN A 97 26.80 2.07 -12.37
N ARG A 98 28.04 2.25 -12.84
CA ARG A 98 28.40 3.33 -13.77
C ARG A 98 27.67 3.16 -15.11
N LEU A 99 27.69 1.95 -15.67
CA LEU A 99 27.02 1.62 -16.93
C LEU A 99 25.49 1.80 -16.81
N GLN A 100 24.91 1.39 -15.69
CA GLN A 100 23.50 1.59 -15.41
C GLN A 100 23.12 3.09 -15.33
N ARG A 101 23.97 3.95 -14.74
CA ARG A 101 23.74 5.41 -14.75
C ARG A 101 23.77 5.97 -16.15
N LEU A 102 24.74 5.57 -16.98
CA LEU A 102 24.82 6.00 -18.37
C LEU A 102 23.58 5.58 -19.17
N LEU A 103 23.10 4.36 -18.93
CA LEU A 103 21.88 3.87 -19.55
C LEU A 103 20.65 4.70 -19.11
N PHE A 104 20.45 4.91 -17.81
CA PHE A 104 19.30 5.66 -17.30
C PHE A 104 19.28 7.13 -17.75
N ALA A 105 20.45 7.73 -18.00
CA ALA A 105 20.54 9.07 -18.57
C ALA A 105 20.00 9.14 -20.02
N GLN A 106 19.94 8.01 -20.74
CA GLN A 106 19.39 7.94 -22.11
C GLN A 106 17.87 7.82 -22.13
N TYR A 107 17.24 7.41 -21.01
CA TYR A 107 15.79 7.35 -20.92
C TYR A 107 15.21 8.75 -20.77
N GLN A 108 14.75 9.32 -21.86
CA GLN A 108 14.10 10.64 -21.91
C GLN A 108 12.59 10.44 -21.88
N LEU A 109 11.95 10.85 -20.79
CA LEU A 109 10.53 10.62 -20.54
C LEU A 109 9.75 11.94 -20.71
N ILE A 110 8.61 11.86 -21.39
CA ILE A 110 7.75 13.00 -21.70
C ILE A 110 6.61 13.04 -20.69
N ASN A 111 6.28 14.21 -20.15
CA ASN A 111 5.11 14.42 -19.30
C ASN A 111 3.90 14.97 -20.09
N GLY A 112 2.75 15.12 -19.42
CA GLY A 112 1.53 15.61 -20.04
C GLY A 112 1.58 17.07 -20.52
N HIS A 113 2.56 17.87 -20.10
CA HIS A 113 2.87 19.19 -20.62
C HIS A 113 3.79 19.15 -21.86
N GLY A 114 4.31 17.98 -22.24
CA GLY A 114 5.29 17.84 -23.31
C GLY A 114 6.73 18.12 -22.88
N GLU A 115 6.99 18.28 -21.59
CA GLU A 115 8.34 18.48 -21.05
C GLU A 115 9.06 17.14 -20.96
N THR A 116 10.38 17.16 -21.22
CA THR A 116 11.21 15.95 -21.20
C THR A 116 12.17 15.97 -20.02
N LYS A 117 12.29 14.84 -19.33
CA LYS A 117 13.21 14.64 -18.22
C LYS A 117 13.84 13.24 -18.26
N ASN A 118 15.12 13.13 -17.92
CA ASN A 118 15.74 11.80 -17.86
C ASN A 118 15.38 11.05 -16.58
N LEU A 119 15.56 9.73 -16.61
CA LEU A 119 15.17 8.86 -15.54
C LEU A 119 15.93 9.14 -14.23
N LEU A 120 17.21 9.54 -14.29
CA LEU A 120 18.01 9.89 -13.10
C LEU A 120 17.46 11.11 -12.39
N ASP A 121 17.09 12.15 -13.15
CA ASP A 121 16.55 13.40 -12.59
C ASP A 121 15.13 13.18 -12.01
N ILE A 122 14.31 12.32 -12.64
CA ILE A 122 13.00 11.96 -12.10
C ILE A 122 13.16 11.33 -10.71
N PHE A 123 14.07 10.38 -10.56
CA PHE A 123 14.30 9.72 -9.28
C PHE A 123 15.05 10.59 -8.26
N ALA A 124 15.83 11.59 -8.72
CA ALA A 124 16.49 12.55 -7.82
C ALA A 124 15.50 13.56 -7.22
N ASP A 125 14.43 13.91 -7.95
CA ASP A 125 13.39 14.83 -7.48
C ASP A 125 12.36 14.15 -6.56
N GLU A 126 12.25 12.82 -6.63
CA GLU A 126 11.45 12.11 -5.65
C GLU A 126 12.04 12.40 -4.25
N LYS A 127 11.31 13.21 -3.46
CA LYS A 127 11.63 13.31 -2.03
C LYS A 127 11.56 11.89 -1.49
N PRO A 128 12.63 11.36 -0.90
CA PRO A 128 12.58 10.03 -0.37
C PRO A 128 11.47 10.00 0.67
N ILE A 129 10.46 9.15 0.48
CA ILE A 129 9.81 8.52 1.62
C ILE A 129 10.94 7.71 2.22
N LEU A 130 11.60 8.27 3.26
CA LEU A 130 12.75 7.66 3.90
C LEU A 130 12.40 6.20 4.17
N THR A 131 13.14 5.27 3.56
CA THR A 131 12.99 3.86 3.92
C THR A 131 13.26 3.72 5.41
N GLU A 132 12.69 2.71 6.07
CA GLU A 132 13.01 2.47 7.49
C GLU A 132 14.52 2.45 7.74
N GLU A 133 15.34 1.91 6.83
CA GLU A 133 16.78 1.86 6.94
C GLU A 133 17.44 3.25 6.84
N GLU A 134 16.92 4.14 6.01
CA GLU A 134 17.40 5.51 5.84
C GLU A 134 16.90 6.42 6.95
N PHE A 135 15.67 6.22 7.39
CA PHE A 135 15.11 6.91 8.53
C PHE A 135 15.86 6.55 9.84
N PHE A 136 16.29 5.29 10.00
CA PHE A 136 17.02 4.81 11.18
C PHE A 136 18.51 5.06 11.15
N GLY A 137 19.07 5.65 10.09
CA GLY A 137 20.50 5.95 10.04
C GLY A 137 21.38 4.70 10.25
N LYS A 138 20.98 3.52 9.75
CA LYS A 138 21.88 2.38 9.62
C LYS A 138 22.92 2.69 8.57
N SER A 139 23.83 3.60 8.94
CA SER A 139 25.06 3.86 8.26
C SER A 139 25.85 2.56 8.19
N ARG A 140 25.82 1.85 7.08
CA ARG A 140 27.03 1.14 6.67
C ARG A 140 28.10 2.23 6.58
N LYS A 141 29.14 2.11 7.41
CA LYS A 141 30.35 2.94 7.34
C LYS A 141 30.87 2.92 5.91
N SER A 142 30.39 3.80 5.07
CA SER A 142 31.05 4.22 3.86
C SER A 142 31.56 5.63 4.15
N SER A 143 32.86 5.79 4.10
CA SER A 143 33.61 7.04 4.24
C SER A 143 33.37 8.03 3.10
N ASP A 144 32.23 7.98 2.45
CA ASP A 144 31.91 8.78 1.28
C ASP A 144 30.81 9.80 1.61
N ASN A 145 31.22 11.03 1.84
CA ASN A 145 30.38 12.19 2.21
C ASN A 145 29.64 12.79 1.01
N ARG A 146 29.44 12.04 -0.07
CA ARG A 146 28.67 12.49 -1.25
C ARG A 146 27.18 12.33 -0.99
N PRO A 147 26.32 13.31 -1.41
CA PRO A 147 24.88 13.14 -1.34
C PRO A 147 24.49 11.86 -2.09
N ARG A 148 23.71 10.97 -1.44
CA ARG A 148 23.23 9.73 -2.04
C ARG A 148 22.26 10.07 -3.15
N THR A 149 22.72 10.05 -4.40
CA THR A 149 21.84 10.05 -5.56
C THR A 149 21.10 8.71 -5.58
N PHE A 150 19.77 8.74 -5.44
CA PHE A 150 18.94 7.55 -5.62
C PHE A 150 19.06 7.10 -7.08
N LEU A 151 19.70 5.96 -7.29
CA LEU A 151 19.70 5.33 -8.59
C LEU A 151 18.35 4.64 -8.79
N PRO A 152 17.72 4.81 -9.96
CA PRO A 152 16.55 4.05 -10.31
C PRO A 152 16.80 2.54 -10.15
N PRO A 153 15.84 1.75 -9.66
CA PRO A 153 15.97 0.30 -9.58
C PRO A 153 16.20 -0.31 -10.96
N SER A 154 16.93 -1.44 -11.03
CA SER A 154 17.11 -2.16 -12.28
C SER A 154 15.78 -2.47 -12.97
N GLY A 155 15.70 -2.20 -14.28
CA GLY A 155 14.48 -2.36 -15.09
C GLY A 155 13.44 -1.24 -14.89
N ALA A 156 13.78 -0.12 -14.23
CA ALA A 156 12.96 1.08 -14.24
C ALA A 156 12.84 1.62 -15.68
N GLY A 157 11.63 2.01 -16.10
CA GLY A 157 11.34 2.42 -17.47
C GLY A 157 10.91 1.28 -18.41
N GLU A 158 11.20 0.01 -18.08
CA GLU A 158 10.87 -1.17 -18.90
C GLU A 158 9.50 -1.79 -18.58
N CYS A 159 8.72 -1.20 -17.68
CA CYS A 159 7.36 -1.64 -17.37
C CYS A 159 6.36 -1.18 -18.44
N CYS A 160 5.18 -1.81 -18.49
CA CYS A 160 4.17 -1.53 -19.52
C CYS A 160 3.66 -0.08 -19.47
N ALA A 161 3.28 0.42 -18.30
CA ALA A 161 2.68 1.74 -18.16
C ALA A 161 3.61 2.88 -18.63
N PRO A 162 4.90 2.98 -18.23
CA PRO A 162 5.81 3.98 -18.78
C PRO A 162 5.98 3.91 -20.31
N LYS A 163 6.10 2.69 -20.88
CA LYS A 163 6.23 2.52 -22.34
C LYS A 163 5.00 3.02 -23.09
N LEU A 164 3.82 2.66 -22.60
CA LEU A 164 2.54 3.08 -23.19
C LEU A 164 2.34 4.59 -23.14
N MET A 165 2.62 5.21 -22.00
CA MET A 165 2.51 6.65 -21.83
C MET A 165 3.53 7.40 -22.72
N GLN A 166 4.78 6.94 -22.76
CA GLN A 166 5.82 7.51 -23.61
C GLN A 166 5.43 7.48 -25.07
N TYR A 167 4.94 6.32 -25.56
CA TYR A 167 4.48 6.20 -26.93
C TYR A 167 3.30 7.12 -27.22
N ALA A 168 2.33 7.17 -26.33
CA ALA A 168 1.16 8.05 -26.50
C ALA A 168 1.57 9.53 -26.63
N PHE A 169 2.43 10.01 -25.73
CA PHE A 169 2.89 11.42 -25.78
C PHE A 169 3.75 11.73 -27.00
N ALA A 170 4.66 10.83 -27.37
CA ALA A 170 5.50 10.97 -28.54
C ALA A 170 4.70 11.01 -29.86
N HIS A 171 3.50 10.42 -29.91
CA HIS A 171 2.63 10.37 -31.08
C HIS A 171 1.40 11.29 -30.98
N ASP A 172 1.37 12.20 -30.01
CA ASP A 172 0.28 13.16 -29.79
C ASP A 172 -1.08 12.49 -29.59
N LEU A 173 -1.09 11.34 -28.89
CA LEU A 173 -2.28 10.63 -28.47
C LEU A 173 -2.68 11.03 -27.05
N LYS A 174 -3.99 11.14 -26.80
CA LYS A 174 -4.49 11.50 -25.46
C LYS A 174 -4.78 10.23 -24.65
N PRO A 175 -4.09 9.97 -23.54
CA PRO A 175 -4.39 8.85 -22.66
C PRO A 175 -5.78 8.94 -22.04
N VAL A 176 -6.52 7.83 -22.03
CA VAL A 176 -7.88 7.74 -21.47
C VAL A 176 -7.95 6.81 -20.29
N ALA A 177 -7.51 5.56 -20.45
CA ALA A 177 -7.55 4.54 -19.40
C ALA A 177 -6.43 3.50 -19.60
N LEU A 178 -5.84 3.04 -18.51
CA LEU A 178 -4.73 2.09 -18.49
C LEU A 178 -5.13 0.83 -17.71
N ALA A 179 -4.66 -0.33 -18.16
CA ALA A 179 -4.71 -1.58 -17.40
C ALA A 179 -3.42 -2.37 -17.58
N GLU A 180 -2.92 -2.96 -16.48
CA GLU A 180 -1.86 -3.97 -16.51
C GLU A 180 -2.39 -5.31 -16.01
N PHE A 181 -1.99 -6.42 -16.64
CA PHE A 181 -2.48 -7.75 -16.35
C PHE A 181 -1.41 -8.81 -16.61
N TRP A 182 -1.55 -9.97 -15.98
CA TRP A 182 -0.61 -11.07 -16.08
C TRP A 182 -1.07 -12.10 -17.11
N VAL A 183 -0.17 -12.59 -17.96
CA VAL A 183 -0.41 -13.70 -18.89
C VAL A 183 0.70 -14.75 -18.76
N GLY A 184 0.31 -16.02 -18.80
CA GLY A 184 1.18 -17.18 -18.71
C GLY A 184 1.37 -17.72 -17.29
N ALA A 185 2.41 -18.53 -17.08
CA ALA A 185 2.62 -19.24 -15.82
C ALA A 185 2.67 -18.32 -14.59
N PRO A 186 2.20 -18.78 -13.42
CA PRO A 186 2.24 -17.98 -12.19
C PRO A 186 3.66 -17.58 -11.81
N SER A 187 3.82 -16.36 -11.28
CA SER A 187 5.12 -15.89 -10.78
C SER A 187 5.53 -16.64 -9.51
N GLN A 188 6.78 -17.11 -9.46
CA GLN A 188 7.34 -17.77 -8.28
C GLN A 188 7.67 -16.79 -7.12
N ARG A 189 7.91 -15.51 -7.43
CA ARG A 189 8.32 -14.49 -6.44
C ARG A 189 7.16 -13.68 -5.87
N GLU A 190 6.12 -13.47 -6.65
CA GLU A 190 4.90 -12.79 -6.25
C GLU A 190 3.71 -13.62 -6.73
N VAL A 191 2.63 -13.69 -5.93
CA VAL A 191 1.41 -14.44 -6.34
C VAL A 191 0.73 -13.65 -7.46
N ARG A 192 1.20 -13.81 -8.69
CA ARG A 192 0.57 -13.27 -9.90
C ARG A 192 -0.10 -14.40 -10.66
N ARG A 193 -1.34 -14.17 -11.08
CA ARG A 193 -2.19 -15.16 -11.74
C ARG A 193 -2.65 -14.61 -13.07
N GLU A 194 -2.80 -15.50 -14.01
CA GLU A 194 -3.32 -15.22 -15.34
C GLU A 194 -4.67 -14.51 -15.30
N GLY A 195 -4.84 -13.52 -16.18
CA GLY A 195 -6.07 -12.73 -16.32
C GLY A 195 -6.36 -11.77 -15.18
N VAL A 196 -5.53 -11.74 -14.12
CA VAL A 196 -5.72 -10.81 -13.00
C VAL A 196 -5.08 -9.47 -13.32
N PHE A 197 -5.80 -8.39 -13.02
CA PHE A 197 -5.31 -7.01 -13.14
C PHE A 197 -4.48 -6.61 -11.93
N TYR A 198 -3.42 -5.85 -12.20
CA TYR A 198 -2.49 -5.35 -11.18
C TYR A 198 -2.25 -3.85 -11.38
N PRO A 199 -2.11 -3.05 -10.31
CA PRO A 199 -1.67 -1.67 -10.46
C PRO A 199 -0.18 -1.62 -10.86
N PRO A 200 0.29 -0.51 -11.46
CA PRO A 200 1.70 -0.27 -11.70
C PRO A 200 2.53 -0.43 -10.41
N CYS A 201 3.72 -1.00 -10.54
CA CYS A 201 4.55 -1.29 -9.38
C CYS A 201 5.04 -0.02 -8.67
N THR A 202 5.00 -0.01 -7.33
CA THR A 202 5.32 1.17 -6.52
C THR A 202 6.79 1.60 -6.60
N GLY A 203 7.73 0.64 -6.67
CA GLY A 203 9.16 0.94 -6.60
C GLY A 203 9.82 1.38 -7.90
N ARG A 204 9.26 1.03 -9.08
CA ARG A 204 9.85 1.33 -10.40
C ARG A 204 8.99 2.27 -11.22
N CYS A 205 7.68 2.01 -11.26
CA CYS A 205 6.75 2.70 -12.16
C CYS A 205 6.16 3.96 -11.55
N VAL A 206 5.85 3.97 -10.26
CA VAL A 206 5.18 5.10 -9.61
C VAL A 206 5.95 6.41 -9.74
N PRO A 207 7.27 6.50 -9.44
CA PRO A 207 8.02 7.74 -9.63
C PRO A 207 7.95 8.25 -11.08
N ILE A 208 8.10 7.35 -12.03
CA ILE A 208 8.04 7.65 -13.47
C ILE A 208 6.65 8.16 -13.85
N LEU A 209 5.60 7.44 -13.43
CA LEU A 209 4.23 7.82 -13.75
C LEU A 209 3.80 9.13 -13.10
N ARG A 210 4.24 9.45 -11.89
CA ARG A 210 4.01 10.75 -11.27
C ARG A 210 4.52 11.89 -12.15
N TYR A 211 5.75 11.76 -12.65
CA TYR A 211 6.29 12.73 -13.59
C TYR A 211 5.50 12.76 -14.92
N MET A 212 5.27 11.61 -15.54
CA MET A 212 4.58 11.53 -16.83
C MET A 212 3.13 12.03 -16.78
N LEU A 213 2.45 11.86 -15.65
CA LEU A 213 1.08 12.32 -15.46
C LEU A 213 0.97 13.80 -15.08
N THR A 214 2.09 14.53 -14.87
CA THR A 214 2.07 15.98 -14.68
C THR A 214 1.44 16.64 -15.91
N GLY A 215 0.44 17.49 -15.69
CA GLY A 215 -0.33 18.14 -16.76
C GLY A 215 -1.48 17.29 -17.33
N ILE A 216 -1.70 16.09 -16.84
CA ILE A 216 -2.87 15.27 -17.19
C ILE A 216 -3.95 15.47 -16.12
N ASP A 217 -5.14 15.86 -16.57
CA ASP A 217 -6.33 15.90 -15.71
C ASP A 217 -6.76 14.46 -15.39
N LEU A 218 -6.47 14.01 -14.17
CA LEU A 218 -6.82 12.68 -13.68
C LEU A 218 -8.21 12.71 -13.06
N THR A 219 -9.12 11.94 -13.62
CA THR A 219 -10.41 11.69 -13.00
C THR A 219 -10.24 10.62 -11.92
N GLN A 220 -10.41 11.02 -10.67
CA GLN A 220 -10.39 10.11 -9.54
C GLN A 220 -11.54 9.09 -9.63
N THR A 221 -11.26 7.84 -9.28
CA THR A 221 -12.28 6.83 -9.09
C THR A 221 -13.19 7.15 -7.89
N PRO A 222 -14.40 6.63 -7.81
CA PRO A 222 -15.23 6.76 -6.61
C PRO A 222 -14.48 6.30 -5.32
N GLN A 223 -13.65 5.26 -5.44
CA GLN A 223 -12.87 4.72 -4.33
C GLN A 223 -11.76 5.67 -3.88
N GLU A 224 -11.00 6.26 -4.81
CA GLU A 224 -9.98 7.28 -4.50
C GLU A 224 -10.61 8.51 -3.83
N LYS A 225 -11.76 8.97 -4.35
CA LYS A 225 -12.53 10.07 -3.72
C LYS A 225 -12.99 9.73 -2.31
N ALA A 226 -13.45 8.48 -2.10
CA ALA A 226 -13.88 8.03 -0.78
C ALA A 226 -12.70 8.00 0.20
N VAL A 227 -11.53 7.52 -0.21
CA VAL A 227 -10.32 7.50 0.63
C VAL A 227 -9.83 8.92 0.92
N GLU A 228 -9.85 9.83 -0.06
CA GLU A 228 -9.49 11.24 0.15
C GLU A 228 -10.46 11.93 1.12
N ALA A 229 -11.76 11.66 1.01
CA ALA A 229 -12.76 12.15 1.96
C ALA A 229 -12.51 11.63 3.39
N LEU A 230 -11.99 10.41 3.55
CA LEU A 230 -11.55 9.89 4.85
C LEU A 230 -10.31 10.63 5.37
N CYS A 231 -9.35 10.96 4.50
CA CYS A 231 -8.19 11.76 4.90
C CYS A 231 -8.59 13.14 5.44
N GLN A 232 -9.60 13.78 4.86
CA GLN A 232 -10.14 15.07 5.32
C GLN A 232 -10.84 14.97 6.68
N GLN A 233 -11.20 13.77 7.15
CA GLN A 233 -11.78 13.53 8.46
C GLN A 233 -10.73 13.29 9.57
N ILE A 234 -9.45 13.30 9.23
CA ILE A 234 -8.38 13.17 10.23
C ILE A 234 -8.40 14.42 11.11
N GLU A 235 -8.62 14.21 12.41
CA GLU A 235 -8.58 15.26 13.41
C GLU A 235 -7.21 15.27 14.08
N THR A 236 -6.50 16.41 14.04
CA THR A 236 -5.24 16.59 14.75
C THR A 236 -5.52 17.07 16.16
N LEU A 237 -5.18 16.24 17.16
CA LEU A 237 -5.38 16.52 18.58
C LEU A 237 -4.18 17.24 19.19
N TYR A 238 -2.99 16.99 18.66
CA TYR A 238 -1.74 17.63 19.08
C TYR A 238 -0.75 17.67 17.92
N GLU A 239 -0.01 18.74 17.85
CA GLU A 239 1.08 18.88 16.89
C GLU A 239 2.13 19.86 17.42
N ASP A 240 3.41 19.47 17.28
CA ASP A 240 4.57 20.35 17.52
C ASP A 240 5.61 20.21 16.40
N ALA A 241 6.84 20.64 16.64
CA ALA A 241 7.93 20.52 15.69
C ALA A 241 8.41 19.07 15.48
N TYR A 242 8.05 18.13 16.38
CA TYR A 242 8.68 16.82 16.51
C TYR A 242 7.72 15.65 16.25
N LEU A 243 6.46 15.79 16.69
CA LEU A 243 5.45 14.74 16.54
C LEU A 243 4.05 15.34 16.39
N MET A 244 3.12 14.48 16.02
CA MET A 244 1.69 14.77 16.02
C MET A 244 0.90 13.57 16.54
N VAL A 245 -0.26 13.85 17.16
CA VAL A 245 -1.24 12.85 17.59
C VAL A 245 -2.55 13.17 16.92
N VAL A 246 -3.08 12.19 16.21
CA VAL A 246 -4.29 12.35 15.41
C VAL A 246 -5.35 11.30 15.76
N ASN A 247 -6.60 11.64 15.50
CA ASN A 247 -7.72 10.70 15.51
C ASN A 247 -7.92 10.18 14.08
N LYS A 248 -7.54 8.92 13.84
CA LYS A 248 -7.66 8.26 12.54
C LYS A 248 -9.11 7.80 12.31
N PRO A 249 -9.76 8.15 11.20
CA PRO A 249 -11.07 7.59 10.86
C PRO A 249 -10.99 6.09 10.55
N SER A 250 -12.12 5.39 10.71
CA SER A 250 -12.27 3.99 10.26
C SER A 250 -12.21 3.91 8.73
N GLY A 251 -11.65 2.83 8.18
CA GLY A 251 -11.49 2.62 6.74
C GLY A 251 -10.22 3.17 6.12
N LEU A 252 -9.48 4.07 6.82
CA LEU A 252 -8.21 4.62 6.35
C LEU A 252 -7.01 3.80 6.86
N LEU A 253 -6.02 3.56 5.99
CA LEU A 253 -4.76 2.94 6.39
C LEU A 253 -3.92 3.87 7.28
N SER A 254 -3.23 3.31 8.29
CA SER A 254 -2.24 4.06 9.09
C SER A 254 -0.96 4.34 8.31
N VAL A 255 -0.49 3.36 7.56
CA VAL A 255 0.72 3.38 6.73
C VAL A 255 0.40 2.86 5.33
N PRO A 256 1.20 3.19 4.29
CA PRO A 256 0.94 2.72 2.95
C PRO A 256 0.80 1.20 2.87
N GLY A 257 -0.19 0.75 2.13
CA GLY A 257 -0.40 -0.65 1.79
C GLY A 257 0.42 -1.09 0.57
N LYS A 258 0.34 -2.37 0.21
CA LYS A 258 1.04 -2.89 -0.97
C LYS A 258 0.55 -2.23 -2.28
N ASN A 259 -0.75 -1.93 -2.35
CA ASN A 259 -1.42 -1.39 -3.54
C ASN A 259 -2.18 -0.07 -3.25
N GLU A 260 -2.10 0.43 -2.03
CA GLU A 260 -2.78 1.66 -1.59
C GLU A 260 -1.73 2.59 -1.01
N GLU A 261 -1.41 3.66 -1.72
CA GLU A 261 -0.42 4.65 -1.27
C GLU A 261 -1.01 5.63 -0.25
N LEU A 262 -2.31 5.97 -0.38
CA LEU A 262 -2.93 6.95 0.48
C LEU A 262 -3.21 6.35 1.86
N SER A 263 -2.63 6.97 2.88
CA SER A 263 -2.71 6.58 4.29
C SER A 263 -2.55 7.81 5.16
N VAL A 264 -2.75 7.69 6.47
CA VAL A 264 -2.49 8.80 7.40
C VAL A 264 -1.04 9.28 7.28
N GLU A 265 -0.08 8.35 7.21
CA GLU A 265 1.34 8.64 7.09
C GLU A 265 1.67 9.45 5.83
N THR A 266 1.16 9.04 4.67
CA THR A 266 1.44 9.74 3.40
C THR A 266 0.67 11.05 3.27
N TYR A 267 -0.56 11.10 3.77
CA TYR A 267 -1.37 12.32 3.71
C TYR A 267 -0.80 13.43 4.59
N LEU A 268 -0.39 13.10 5.83
CA LEU A 268 0.18 14.05 6.78
C LEU A 268 1.69 14.27 6.63
N GLN A 269 2.35 13.51 5.75
CA GLN A 269 3.80 13.55 5.53
C GLN A 269 4.62 13.37 6.82
N ALA A 270 4.15 12.51 7.73
CA ALA A 270 4.77 12.22 9.01
C ALA A 270 4.78 10.70 9.26
N LYS A 271 5.82 10.17 9.91
CA LYS A 271 6.04 8.73 10.06
C LYS A 271 5.23 8.14 11.22
N ALA A 272 4.34 7.19 10.95
CA ALA A 272 3.52 6.57 11.98
C ALA A 272 4.37 5.72 12.94
N ALA A 273 4.40 6.07 14.23
CA ALA A 273 5.18 5.37 15.25
C ALA A 273 4.63 3.98 15.59
N HIS A 274 3.35 3.77 15.35
CA HIS A 274 2.65 2.49 15.44
C HIS A 274 1.54 2.43 14.40
N ARG A 275 0.83 1.32 14.32
CA ARG A 275 -0.25 1.18 13.35
C ARG A 275 -1.55 0.73 14.03
N LEU A 276 -2.65 1.23 13.51
CA LEU A 276 -3.99 0.70 13.70
C LEU A 276 -4.39 -0.10 12.44
N ASP A 277 -5.25 -1.07 12.60
CA ASP A 277 -5.86 -1.75 11.44
C ASP A 277 -6.68 -0.74 10.61
N GLN A 278 -6.90 -1.02 9.34
CA GLN A 278 -7.63 -0.12 8.44
C GLN A 278 -8.98 0.30 9.02
N ASP A 279 -9.75 -0.67 9.52
CA ASP A 279 -11.10 -0.45 10.03
C ASP A 279 -11.12 0.06 11.51
N THR A 280 -9.99 0.00 12.22
CA THR A 280 -9.85 0.55 13.57
C THR A 280 -9.68 2.06 13.52
N CYS A 281 -10.47 2.80 14.29
CA CYS A 281 -10.35 4.25 14.42
C CYS A 281 -9.65 4.65 15.74
N GLY A 282 -9.33 5.94 15.91
CA GLY A 282 -8.79 6.51 17.14
C GLY A 282 -7.33 6.96 17.06
N LEU A 283 -6.70 7.05 18.22
CA LEU A 283 -5.42 7.72 18.42
C LEU A 283 -4.26 7.04 17.71
N LEU A 284 -3.57 7.81 16.86
CA LEU A 284 -2.37 7.42 16.14
C LEU A 284 -1.28 8.49 16.36
N VAL A 285 -0.09 8.05 16.75
CA VAL A 285 1.09 8.92 16.97
C VAL A 285 1.99 8.85 15.75
N LEU A 286 2.35 10.03 15.23
CA LEU A 286 3.28 10.18 14.10
C LEU A 286 4.48 11.03 14.52
N ALA A 287 5.65 10.66 14.02
CA ALA A 287 6.89 11.39 14.21
C ALA A 287 7.19 12.26 12.97
N LYS A 288 7.65 13.48 13.18
CA LYS A 288 8.08 14.41 12.14
C LYS A 288 9.58 14.33 11.87
N THR A 289 10.35 13.75 12.80
CA THR A 289 11.80 13.61 12.67
C THR A 289 12.26 12.16 12.91
N PRO A 290 13.40 11.75 12.31
CA PRO A 290 13.95 10.41 12.47
C PRO A 290 14.30 10.06 13.92
N GLU A 291 14.82 11.02 14.70
CA GLU A 291 15.19 10.83 16.09
C GLU A 291 13.98 10.50 16.95
N VAL A 292 12.89 11.25 16.76
CA VAL A 292 11.62 11.07 17.49
C VAL A 292 10.97 9.75 17.09
N TYR A 293 10.99 9.39 15.80
CA TYR A 293 10.49 8.09 15.35
C TYR A 293 11.22 6.94 16.03
N LYS A 294 12.56 6.97 16.06
CA LYS A 294 13.39 5.94 16.72
C LYS A 294 13.12 5.83 18.22
N ALA A 295 12.96 6.97 18.89
CA ALA A 295 12.64 7.00 20.31
C ALA A 295 11.25 6.41 20.58
N LEU A 296 10.23 6.80 19.82
CA LEU A 296 8.88 6.26 19.93
C LEU A 296 8.84 4.77 19.65
N GLN A 297 9.53 4.28 18.59
CA GLN A 297 9.65 2.84 18.31
C GLN A 297 10.24 2.08 19.50
N THR A 298 11.25 2.65 20.16
CA THR A 298 11.85 2.07 21.36
C THR A 298 10.85 2.00 22.51
N TYR A 299 10.03 3.04 22.71
CA TYR A 299 8.98 3.05 23.74
C TYR A 299 7.92 1.97 23.47
N PHE A 300 7.46 1.83 22.21
CA PHE A 300 6.54 0.75 21.85
C PHE A 300 7.14 -0.65 22.05
N GLN A 301 8.41 -0.85 21.71
CA GLN A 301 9.13 -2.13 21.90
C GLN A 301 9.30 -2.48 23.38
N ARG A 302 9.62 -1.48 24.23
CA ARG A 302 9.77 -1.64 25.68
C ARG A 302 8.45 -1.71 26.44
N ARG A 303 7.33 -1.43 25.76
CA ARG A 303 5.99 -1.33 26.34
C ARG A 303 5.82 -0.15 27.31
N ASP A 304 6.58 0.91 27.09
CA ASP A 304 6.52 2.16 27.87
C ASP A 304 5.36 3.06 27.44
N VAL A 305 4.59 2.63 26.41
CA VAL A 305 3.38 3.32 25.92
C VAL A 305 2.14 2.63 26.47
N LEU A 306 1.37 3.33 27.27
CA LEU A 306 0.08 2.86 27.77
C LEU A 306 -1.00 3.11 26.72
N LYS A 307 -1.85 2.12 26.49
CA LYS A 307 -2.92 2.18 25.47
C LYS A 307 -4.19 1.58 26.04
N ARG A 308 -5.31 2.25 25.80
CA ARG A 308 -6.64 1.71 26.04
C ARG A 308 -7.45 1.79 24.76
N TYR A 309 -8.14 0.70 24.46
CA TYR A 309 -9.09 0.64 23.36
C TYR A 309 -10.48 0.42 23.91
N GLU A 310 -11.46 1.10 23.33
CA GLU A 310 -12.87 0.84 23.57
C GLU A 310 -13.42 -0.03 22.44
N ALA A 311 -14.23 -1.02 22.78
CA ALA A 311 -14.93 -1.84 21.81
C ALA A 311 -16.35 -2.14 22.25
N VAL A 312 -17.23 -2.41 21.28
CA VAL A 312 -18.52 -3.04 21.50
C VAL A 312 -18.43 -4.46 21.00
N ILE A 313 -18.68 -5.43 21.88
CA ILE A 313 -18.63 -6.86 21.55
C ILE A 313 -20.02 -7.48 21.68
N ARG A 314 -20.25 -8.58 20.95
CA ARG A 314 -21.51 -9.33 21.04
C ARG A 314 -21.20 -10.78 21.42
N PRO A 315 -21.48 -11.18 22.66
CA PRO A 315 -21.32 -12.56 23.08
C PRO A 315 -22.32 -13.49 22.37
N ASP A 316 -21.99 -14.78 22.31
CA ASP A 316 -22.96 -15.81 21.93
C ASP A 316 -24.04 -15.88 23.02
N GLU A 317 -25.30 -16.04 22.63
CA GLU A 317 -26.49 -16.12 23.52
C GLU A 317 -26.39 -17.23 24.62
N ARG A 318 -25.45 -18.14 24.46
CA ARG A 318 -25.16 -19.23 25.41
C ARG A 318 -24.19 -18.89 26.54
N MET A 319 -23.58 -17.66 26.49
CA MET A 319 -22.56 -17.25 27.46
C MET A 319 -23.18 -16.33 28.51
N ASN A 320 -23.61 -16.96 29.63
CA ASN A 320 -24.25 -16.21 30.70
C ASN A 320 -23.30 -15.58 31.75
N GLU A 321 -21.97 -15.86 31.69
CA GLU A 321 -21.04 -15.37 32.72
C GLU A 321 -19.62 -15.09 32.14
N LEU A 322 -19.42 -13.94 31.52
CA LEU A 322 -18.06 -13.45 31.34
C LEU A 322 -17.62 -12.73 32.61
N PRO A 323 -16.40 -13.00 33.13
CA PRO A 323 -15.83 -12.19 34.19
C PRO A 323 -15.74 -10.73 33.79
N ASN A 324 -16.05 -9.80 34.72
CA ASN A 324 -16.02 -8.38 34.45
C ASN A 324 -14.63 -7.86 34.03
N GLU A 325 -13.58 -8.57 34.39
CA GLU A 325 -12.21 -8.30 33.95
C GLU A 325 -11.39 -9.59 33.88
N GLY A 326 -10.33 -9.57 33.08
CA GLY A 326 -9.44 -10.72 32.96
C GLY A 326 -8.29 -10.47 32.00
N MET A 327 -7.54 -11.55 31.75
CA MET A 327 -6.41 -11.59 30.84
C MET A 327 -6.66 -12.63 29.76
N ILE A 328 -6.31 -12.26 28.51
CA ILE A 328 -6.35 -13.16 27.36
C ILE A 328 -4.91 -13.34 26.88
N ASP A 329 -4.41 -14.57 26.96
CA ASP A 329 -3.06 -14.95 26.51
C ASP A 329 -3.19 -15.98 25.38
N LEU A 330 -3.30 -15.52 24.15
CA LEU A 330 -3.48 -16.35 22.97
C LEU A 330 -2.48 -15.94 21.90
N PRO A 331 -1.41 -16.73 21.68
CA PRO A 331 -0.39 -16.40 20.68
C PRO A 331 -0.94 -16.44 19.26
N LEU A 332 -0.46 -15.50 18.41
CA LEU A 332 -1.02 -15.23 17.08
C LEU A 332 -0.01 -15.44 15.96
N ILE A 333 -0.50 -15.97 14.84
CA ILE A 333 0.23 -16.12 13.59
C ILE A 333 -0.68 -15.73 12.41
N PRO A 334 -0.11 -15.19 11.29
CA PRO A 334 -0.91 -15.00 10.08
C PRO A 334 -1.49 -16.32 9.57
N ASN A 335 -2.79 -16.34 9.25
CA ASN A 335 -3.40 -17.52 8.64
C ASN A 335 -2.86 -17.68 7.20
N PRO A 336 -2.11 -18.74 6.87
CA PRO A 336 -1.52 -18.91 5.55
C PRO A 336 -2.55 -19.18 4.45
N TYR A 337 -3.74 -19.69 4.84
CA TYR A 337 -4.81 -20.10 3.93
C TYR A 337 -5.88 -19.03 3.73
N ASP A 338 -5.95 -18.04 4.64
CA ASP A 338 -7.02 -17.02 4.65
C ASP A 338 -6.48 -15.64 5.08
N ARG A 339 -5.68 -15.02 4.22
CA ARG A 339 -5.19 -13.65 4.46
C ARG A 339 -6.29 -12.62 4.19
N PRO A 340 -6.38 -11.55 4.98
CA PRO A 340 -5.42 -11.06 5.98
C PRO A 340 -5.63 -11.58 7.41
N ARG A 341 -6.49 -12.59 7.62
CA ARG A 341 -6.79 -13.10 8.97
C ARG A 341 -5.56 -13.59 9.73
N GLN A 342 -5.60 -13.43 11.03
CA GLN A 342 -4.69 -14.05 12.00
C GLN A 342 -5.41 -15.24 12.65
N MET A 343 -4.66 -16.20 13.16
CA MET A 343 -5.18 -17.36 13.89
C MET A 343 -4.38 -17.56 15.18
N VAL A 344 -5.00 -18.24 16.15
CA VAL A 344 -4.33 -18.68 17.37
C VAL A 344 -3.51 -19.92 17.04
N ASP A 345 -2.25 -19.92 17.41
CA ASP A 345 -1.35 -21.07 17.30
C ASP A 345 -0.46 -21.10 18.55
N LYS A 346 -0.69 -22.11 19.40
CA LYS A 346 -0.01 -22.24 20.71
C LYS A 346 1.46 -22.68 20.57
N GLU A 347 1.85 -23.25 19.42
CA GLU A 347 3.22 -23.77 19.19
C GLU A 347 4.10 -22.75 18.45
N HIS A 348 3.57 -22.11 17.39
CA HIS A 348 4.35 -21.26 16.48
C HIS A 348 3.92 -19.79 16.54
N GLY A 349 2.84 -19.47 17.25
CA GLY A 349 2.31 -18.14 17.39
C GLY A 349 3.22 -17.20 18.19
N LYS A 350 3.25 -15.93 17.81
CA LYS A 350 3.95 -14.91 18.59
C LYS A 350 3.12 -14.56 19.83
N PRO A 351 3.74 -14.46 21.03
CA PRO A 351 3.02 -14.12 22.26
C PRO A 351 2.15 -12.87 22.10
N ALA A 352 0.90 -12.96 22.51
CA ALA A 352 -0.06 -11.87 22.46
C ALA A 352 -0.89 -11.87 23.76
N LEU A 353 -0.85 -10.75 24.49
CA LEU A 353 -1.43 -10.60 25.81
C LEU A 353 -2.29 -9.35 25.88
N THR A 354 -3.55 -9.49 26.32
CA THR A 354 -4.52 -8.41 26.45
C THR A 354 -5.24 -8.50 27.79
N ARG A 355 -5.23 -7.41 28.58
CA ARG A 355 -6.16 -7.25 29.69
C ARG A 355 -7.45 -6.66 29.15
N TYR A 356 -8.61 -7.11 29.68
CA TYR A 356 -9.91 -6.53 29.36
C TYR A 356 -10.69 -6.18 30.63
N VAL A 357 -11.61 -5.21 30.49
CA VAL A 357 -12.56 -4.80 31.54
C VAL A 357 -13.91 -4.51 30.87
N ILE A 358 -14.95 -5.25 31.26
CA ILE A 358 -16.33 -4.97 30.83
C ILE A 358 -16.83 -3.75 31.58
N ARG A 359 -17.34 -2.77 30.83
CA ARG A 359 -17.78 -1.49 31.37
C ARG A 359 -19.30 -1.39 31.49
N GLU A 360 -19.99 -1.93 30.51
CA GLU A 360 -21.43 -1.72 30.40
C GLU A 360 -22.07 -2.83 29.56
N TRP A 361 -23.26 -3.24 29.99
CA TRP A 361 -24.13 -4.14 29.23
C TRP A 361 -25.27 -3.33 28.62
N TYR A 362 -25.52 -3.53 27.36
CA TYR A 362 -26.62 -2.87 26.66
C TYR A 362 -27.85 -3.77 26.55
N ALA A 363 -29.03 -3.15 26.40
CA ALA A 363 -30.31 -3.87 26.33
C ALA A 363 -30.42 -4.81 25.12
N ASP A 364 -29.64 -4.59 24.04
CA ASP A 364 -29.60 -5.43 22.84
C ASP A 364 -28.65 -6.65 22.99
N GLY A 365 -28.12 -6.90 24.19
CA GLY A 365 -27.21 -7.99 24.48
C GLY A 365 -25.75 -7.74 24.09
N THR A 366 -25.40 -6.55 23.64
CA THR A 366 -24.00 -6.16 23.40
C THR A 366 -23.36 -5.63 24.67
N MET A 367 -22.02 -5.55 24.70
CA MET A 367 -21.23 -5.05 25.83
C MET A 367 -20.18 -4.06 25.38
N ARG A 368 -19.98 -3.02 26.18
CA ARG A 368 -18.82 -2.13 26.07
C ARG A 368 -17.67 -2.72 26.87
N VAL A 369 -16.51 -2.85 26.22
CA VAL A 369 -15.30 -3.42 26.81
C VAL A 369 -14.12 -2.49 26.57
N ASP A 370 -13.33 -2.26 27.62
CA ASP A 370 -12.01 -1.67 27.52
C ASP A 370 -10.96 -2.76 27.37
N PHE A 371 -10.13 -2.67 26.34
CA PHE A 371 -8.96 -3.50 26.13
C PHE A 371 -7.67 -2.74 26.41
N TYR A 372 -6.76 -3.39 27.14
CA TYR A 372 -5.42 -2.90 27.45
C TYR A 372 -4.40 -3.87 26.87
N PRO A 373 -3.98 -3.69 25.60
CA PRO A 373 -3.04 -4.59 24.95
C PRO A 373 -1.62 -4.40 25.50
N LEU A 374 -1.07 -5.44 26.13
CA LEU A 374 0.32 -5.50 26.61
C LEU A 374 1.30 -5.86 25.48
N THR A 375 0.79 -6.36 24.39
CA THR A 375 1.51 -6.62 23.12
C THR A 375 0.76 -5.96 21.97
N GLY A 376 1.35 -5.90 20.76
CA GLY A 376 0.74 -5.26 19.59
C GLY A 376 0.83 -6.13 18.35
N ARG A 377 0.11 -7.27 18.31
CA ARG A 377 0.06 -8.12 17.11
C ARG A 377 -1.05 -7.67 16.19
N THR A 378 -0.88 -7.92 14.90
CA THR A 378 -1.93 -7.66 13.89
C THR A 378 -3.23 -8.32 14.32
N HIS A 379 -4.34 -7.59 14.26
CA HIS A 379 -5.69 -8.03 14.64
C HIS A 379 -5.82 -8.59 16.07
N GLN A 380 -4.86 -8.31 16.96
CA GLN A 380 -4.81 -8.93 18.28
C GLN A 380 -6.14 -8.85 19.04
N LEU A 381 -6.69 -7.63 19.22
CA LEU A 381 -7.92 -7.43 19.98
C LEU A 381 -9.13 -8.10 19.32
N ARG A 382 -9.16 -8.10 17.99
CA ARG A 382 -10.22 -8.70 17.19
C ARG A 382 -10.25 -10.22 17.36
N VAL A 383 -9.07 -10.89 17.28
CA VAL A 383 -8.96 -12.34 17.50
C VAL A 383 -9.23 -12.67 18.95
N HIS A 384 -8.67 -11.94 19.90
CA HIS A 384 -8.87 -12.20 21.35
C HIS A 384 -10.34 -12.06 21.76
N ALA A 385 -11.08 -11.12 21.16
CA ALA A 385 -12.51 -10.98 21.37
C ALA A 385 -13.31 -12.14 20.77
N ALA A 386 -12.98 -12.57 19.55
CA ALA A 386 -13.79 -13.53 18.81
C ALA A 386 -13.47 -15.01 19.13
N HIS A 387 -12.22 -15.32 19.55
CA HIS A 387 -11.78 -16.71 19.76
C HIS A 387 -12.48 -17.37 20.93
N PRO A 388 -12.87 -18.67 20.83
CA PRO A 388 -13.53 -19.40 21.94
C PRO A 388 -12.71 -19.46 23.25
N ASP A 389 -11.38 -19.59 23.16
CA ASP A 389 -10.48 -19.51 24.32
C ASP A 389 -10.23 -18.06 24.81
N GLY A 390 -10.77 -17.06 24.11
CA GLY A 390 -10.76 -15.64 24.49
C GLY A 390 -12.10 -15.23 25.11
N LEU A 391 -12.74 -14.16 24.56
CA LEU A 391 -14.06 -13.74 25.05
C LEU A 391 -15.21 -14.48 24.37
N ASN A 392 -14.97 -15.19 23.27
CA ASN A 392 -16.01 -15.79 22.42
C ASN A 392 -17.15 -14.79 22.09
N ALA A 393 -16.79 -13.52 21.95
CA ALA A 393 -17.68 -12.38 21.75
C ALA A 393 -17.06 -11.46 20.70
N PRO A 394 -17.29 -11.70 19.40
CA PRO A 394 -16.72 -10.90 18.34
C PRO A 394 -17.07 -9.40 18.50
N ILE A 395 -16.16 -8.53 18.06
CA ILE A 395 -16.42 -7.10 18.01
C ILE A 395 -17.53 -6.83 16.97
N VAL A 396 -18.48 -5.99 17.34
CA VAL A 396 -19.59 -5.60 16.45
C VAL A 396 -19.03 -4.96 15.17
N GLY A 397 -19.53 -5.41 14.02
CA GLY A 397 -19.09 -4.92 12.71
C GLY A 397 -17.76 -5.47 12.21
N ASP A 398 -17.19 -6.47 12.89
CA ASP A 398 -15.97 -7.13 12.43
C ASP A 398 -16.26 -8.13 11.30
N ARG A 399 -16.00 -7.70 10.05
CA ARG A 399 -16.20 -8.51 8.84
C ARG A 399 -15.24 -9.71 8.70
N LEU A 400 -14.14 -9.74 9.48
CA LEU A 400 -13.17 -10.83 9.42
C LEU A 400 -13.43 -11.91 10.48
N TYR A 401 -13.80 -11.51 11.70
CA TYR A 401 -13.89 -12.43 12.83
C TYR A 401 -15.29 -12.53 13.45
N GLY A 402 -16.25 -11.77 12.91
CA GLY A 402 -17.63 -11.70 13.38
C GLY A 402 -18.62 -11.54 12.25
N LYS A 403 -19.62 -10.69 12.46
CA LYS A 403 -20.62 -10.31 11.47
C LYS A 403 -20.36 -8.91 10.97
N GLU A 404 -20.43 -8.72 9.65
CA GLU A 404 -20.33 -7.41 9.02
C GLU A 404 -21.40 -6.45 9.54
N GLY A 405 -21.04 -5.19 9.70
CA GLY A 405 -21.91 -4.10 10.16
C GLY A 405 -21.51 -2.79 9.49
N VAL A 406 -22.08 -1.68 9.94
CA VAL A 406 -21.80 -0.35 9.39
C VAL A 406 -20.32 -0.01 9.49
N ARG A 407 -19.67 -0.38 10.61
CA ARG A 407 -18.22 -0.24 10.82
C ARG A 407 -17.75 -1.17 11.93
N LEU A 408 -16.45 -1.39 12.03
CA LEU A 408 -15.82 -2.05 13.16
C LEU A 408 -15.92 -1.17 14.42
N MET A 409 -16.54 -1.69 15.47
CA MET A 409 -16.72 -1.01 16.75
C MET A 409 -15.48 -1.20 17.65
N LEU A 410 -14.32 -0.79 17.16
CA LEU A 410 -13.01 -0.82 17.84
C LEU A 410 -12.33 0.53 17.68
N HIS A 411 -11.94 1.14 18.81
CA HIS A 411 -11.40 2.49 18.86
C HIS A 411 -10.20 2.57 19.80
N ALA A 412 -9.09 3.13 19.33
CA ALA A 412 -7.93 3.48 20.15
C ALA A 412 -8.25 4.74 20.95
N ALA A 413 -8.78 4.55 22.17
CA ALA A 413 -9.42 5.61 22.96
C ALA A 413 -8.43 6.43 23.79
N GLU A 414 -7.31 5.83 24.19
CA GLU A 414 -6.35 6.48 25.07
C GLU A 414 -4.93 6.04 24.78
N ILE A 415 -4.00 7.01 24.80
CA ILE A 415 -2.58 6.76 24.67
C ILE A 415 -1.79 7.67 25.59
N SER A 416 -0.79 7.10 26.29
CA SER A 416 0.12 7.86 27.17
C SER A 416 1.56 7.43 26.95
N PHE A 417 2.47 8.40 26.85
CA PHE A 417 3.90 8.21 26.67
C PHE A 417 4.69 9.43 27.13
N ILE A 418 6.01 9.30 27.23
CA ILE A 418 6.89 10.44 27.50
C ILE A 418 7.27 11.09 26.17
N HIS A 419 7.17 12.42 26.08
CA HIS A 419 7.60 13.14 24.89
C HIS A 419 9.14 12.95 24.67
N PRO A 420 9.59 12.48 23.50
CA PRO A 420 10.99 12.09 23.31
C PRO A 420 12.01 13.23 23.48
N ILE A 421 11.60 14.48 23.28
CA ILE A 421 12.49 15.65 23.33
C ILE A 421 12.28 16.47 24.63
N THR A 422 11.01 16.80 24.96
CA THR A 422 10.73 17.64 26.15
C THR A 422 10.70 16.84 27.45
N HIS A 423 10.59 15.50 27.36
CA HIS A 423 10.45 14.58 28.50
C HIS A 423 9.18 14.80 29.35
N GLU A 424 8.23 15.54 28.83
CA GLU A 424 6.92 15.74 29.45
C GLU A 424 6.04 14.50 29.30
N GLN A 425 5.18 14.25 30.29
CA GLN A 425 4.18 13.21 30.24
C GLN A 425 3.06 13.64 29.27
N MET A 426 2.92 12.90 28.18
CA MET A 426 1.84 13.09 27.21
C MET A 426 0.70 12.13 27.51
N HIS A 427 -0.53 12.65 27.48
CA HIS A 427 -1.74 11.86 27.68
C HIS A 427 -2.84 12.38 26.77
N PHE A 428 -3.41 11.51 25.95
CA PHE A 428 -4.46 11.84 24.99
C PHE A 428 -5.62 10.87 25.15
N CYS A 429 -6.83 11.42 25.08
CA CYS A 429 -8.08 10.68 25.10
C CYS A 429 -8.96 11.10 23.94
N CYS A 430 -9.58 10.12 23.29
CA CYS A 430 -10.61 10.29 22.27
C CYS A 430 -11.66 9.20 22.44
N ASN A 431 -12.88 9.56 22.79
CA ASN A 431 -13.92 8.58 23.13
C ASN A 431 -14.70 8.13 21.89
N LEU A 432 -14.88 6.82 21.73
CA LEU A 432 -15.68 6.22 20.66
C LEU A 432 -17.11 6.82 20.61
N PHE A 433 -17.71 7.04 21.77
CA PHE A 433 -19.11 7.45 21.92
C PHE A 433 -19.32 8.96 21.88
N ALA A 434 -18.26 9.79 21.96
CA ALA A 434 -18.41 11.24 21.87
C ALA A 434 -18.94 11.72 20.50
N HIS A 435 -18.71 10.93 19.46
CA HIS A 435 -19.14 11.22 18.09
C HIS A 435 -20.33 10.37 17.62
N MET A 436 -20.88 9.48 18.48
CA MET A 436 -21.97 8.58 18.16
C MET A 436 -23.26 9.01 18.87
N LYS A 437 -23.82 10.16 18.48
CA LYS A 437 -25.07 10.65 19.06
C LYS A 437 -26.35 9.94 18.57
N ASN A 438 -26.24 8.95 17.68
CA ASN A 438 -27.39 8.24 17.11
C ASN A 438 -27.04 6.75 16.84
N PHE A 439 -27.20 5.91 17.86
CA PHE A 439 -27.45 4.47 17.75
C PHE A 439 -28.73 4.13 18.49
#